data_81c36ff762dc55027e58af0a1aac0eef
#
_entry.id   81c36ff762dc55027e58af0a1aac0eef
#
_cell.length_a   1.000
_cell.length_b   1.000
_cell.length_c   1.000
_cell.angle_alpha   90.00
_cell.angle_beta   90.00
_cell.angle_gamma   90.00
#
_symmetry.space_group_name_H-M   'P 1'
#
loop_
_entity.id
_entity.type
_entity.pdbx_description
1 polymer ?
#
loop_
_entity_poly.entity_id
_entity_poly.type
_entity_poly.pdbx_seq_one_letter_code
_entity_poly.pdbx_strand_id
1 'polypeptide(L)'
;MKVSELVDGMKDMGFGARKIAEASQIMKKMFEDKECKVFLGVAGAMVPAGMKEIILDLLDDTGVFVTTGANLTHDLIEALGESHYQCDESADDKKLNEEGINRIYNVFMKNSVYEKLEDFFEKNFDALKNCGSIKEFLWKIGDILSNENLSFKINPAPTRAPNWNDKNILPN
;
A
#
# COMPACT_ATOMS: atom_id res chain seq x y z
N MET A 1 19.63 -4.74 20.38
CA MET A 1 18.34 -5.47 20.55
C MET A 1 17.60 -5.39 19.22
N LYS A 2 17.19 -6.51 18.66
CA LYS A 2 16.36 -6.55 17.45
C LYS A 2 14.90 -6.22 17.80
N VAL A 3 14.13 -5.73 16.84
CA VAL A 3 12.69 -5.43 17.05
C VAL A 3 11.93 -6.67 17.50
N SER A 4 12.23 -7.85 16.95
CA SER A 4 11.64 -9.12 17.38
C SER A 4 11.91 -9.44 18.86
N GLU A 5 13.14 -9.21 19.33
CA GLU A 5 13.51 -9.41 20.74
C GLU A 5 12.75 -8.46 21.67
N LEU A 6 12.53 -7.20 21.22
CA LEU A 6 11.73 -6.23 21.96
C LEU A 6 10.27 -6.68 22.08
N VAL A 7 9.66 -7.08 20.96
CA VAL A 7 8.27 -7.54 20.93
C VAL A 7 8.10 -8.82 21.76
N ASP A 8 9.01 -9.77 21.64
CA ASP A 8 8.97 -11.01 22.43
C ASP A 8 9.09 -10.71 23.94
N GLY A 9 9.91 -9.72 24.33
CA GLY A 9 10.03 -9.27 25.72
C GLY A 9 8.76 -8.63 26.27
N MET A 10 7.87 -8.13 25.41
CA MET A 10 6.59 -7.54 25.83
C MET A 10 5.61 -8.58 26.43
N LYS A 11 5.82 -9.88 26.23
CA LYS A 11 4.96 -10.94 26.77
C LYS A 11 4.82 -10.90 28.31
N ASP A 12 5.88 -10.44 28.99
CA ASP A 12 5.95 -10.38 30.44
C ASP A 12 5.50 -9.02 31.00
N MET A 13 5.07 -8.10 30.11
CA MET A 13 4.56 -6.78 30.48
C MET A 13 3.03 -6.80 30.65
N GLY A 14 2.51 -5.75 31.30
CA GLY A 14 1.07 -5.55 31.46
C GLY A 14 0.44 -4.79 30.27
N PHE A 15 -0.88 -4.62 30.33
CA PHE A 15 -1.69 -3.80 29.42
C PHE A 15 -1.53 -4.14 27.93
N GLY A 16 -1.42 -3.13 27.06
CA GLY A 16 -1.35 -3.28 25.61
C GLY A 16 -0.07 -3.95 25.12
N ALA A 17 1.04 -3.81 25.82
CA ALA A 17 2.32 -4.40 25.43
C ALA A 17 2.24 -5.92 25.33
N ARG A 18 1.65 -6.58 26.32
CA ARG A 18 1.43 -8.03 26.31
C ARG A 18 0.57 -8.46 25.09
N LYS A 19 -0.48 -7.70 24.80
CA LYS A 19 -1.35 -8.01 23.66
C LYS A 19 -0.62 -7.91 22.32
N ILE A 20 0.33 -6.98 22.17
CA ILE A 20 1.19 -6.87 20.98
C ILE A 20 2.04 -8.14 20.84
N ALA A 21 2.67 -8.61 21.91
CA ALA A 21 3.45 -9.84 21.88
C ALA A 21 2.60 -11.07 21.53
N GLU A 22 1.42 -11.20 22.15
CA GLU A 22 0.47 -12.29 21.86
C GLU A 22 0.02 -12.28 20.39
N ALA A 23 -0.33 -11.11 19.84
CA ALA A 23 -0.71 -10.96 18.44
C ALA A 23 0.45 -11.33 17.50
N SER A 24 1.66 -10.86 17.78
CA SER A 24 2.85 -11.20 17.01
C SER A 24 3.12 -12.71 16.97
N GLN A 25 2.98 -13.39 18.12
CA GLN A 25 3.15 -14.84 18.18
C GLN A 25 2.06 -15.61 17.42
N ILE A 26 0.81 -15.12 17.44
CA ILE A 26 -0.28 -15.69 16.66
C ILE A 26 0.01 -15.53 15.16
N MET A 27 0.37 -14.34 14.70
CA MET A 27 0.71 -14.09 13.31
C MET A 27 1.88 -14.98 12.85
N LYS A 28 2.91 -15.12 13.65
CA LYS A 28 4.03 -16.03 13.35
C LYS A 28 3.57 -17.46 13.12
N LYS A 29 2.72 -17.98 14.00
CA LYS A 29 2.15 -19.33 13.85
C LYS A 29 1.30 -19.46 12.59
N MET A 30 0.50 -18.43 12.25
CA MET A 30 -0.32 -18.43 11.05
C MET A 30 0.54 -18.50 9.78
N PHE A 31 1.68 -17.80 9.74
CA PHE A 31 2.60 -17.83 8.59
C PHE A 31 3.43 -19.12 8.50
N GLU A 32 3.75 -19.74 9.63
CA GLU A 32 4.48 -21.01 9.69
C GLU A 32 3.59 -22.23 9.34
N ASP A 33 2.28 -22.14 9.55
CA ASP A 33 1.32 -23.22 9.28
C ASP A 33 0.86 -23.22 7.83
N LYS A 34 1.31 -24.20 7.06
CA LYS A 34 0.96 -24.35 5.62
C LYS A 34 -0.52 -24.60 5.34
N GLU A 35 -1.25 -25.12 6.32
CA GLU A 35 -2.70 -25.33 6.21
C GLU A 35 -3.50 -24.07 6.56
N CYS A 36 -2.89 -23.08 7.21
CA CYS A 36 -3.52 -21.82 7.53
C CYS A 36 -3.67 -20.95 6.28
N LYS A 37 -4.88 -20.47 6.00
CA LYS A 37 -5.16 -19.49 4.93
C LYS A 37 -5.25 -18.11 5.53
N VAL A 38 -4.24 -17.29 5.28
CA VAL A 38 -4.16 -15.92 5.78
C VAL A 38 -4.97 -14.97 4.89
N PHE A 39 -5.90 -14.24 5.49
CA PHE A 39 -6.62 -13.14 4.88
C PHE A 39 -6.09 -11.83 5.44
N LEU A 40 -5.49 -11.00 4.59
CA LEU A 40 -4.95 -9.69 4.97
C LEU A 40 -5.88 -8.58 4.49
N GLY A 41 -6.56 -7.91 5.42
CA GLY A 41 -7.36 -6.72 5.16
C GLY A 41 -6.57 -5.44 5.45
N VAL A 42 -6.52 -4.51 4.49
CA VAL A 42 -5.75 -3.27 4.61
C VAL A 42 -6.65 -2.06 4.35
N ALA A 43 -6.77 -1.19 5.36
CA ALA A 43 -7.56 0.04 5.28
C ALA A 43 -6.99 1.05 4.29
N GLY A 44 -7.83 1.95 3.77
CA GLY A 44 -7.56 2.80 2.60
C GLY A 44 -6.47 3.88 2.74
N ALA A 45 -5.96 4.13 3.95
CA ALA A 45 -4.93 5.14 4.18
C ALA A 45 -3.54 4.56 4.47
N MET A 46 -3.34 3.25 4.34
CA MET A 46 -2.09 2.61 4.76
C MET A 46 -0.94 2.86 3.78
N VAL A 47 -1.19 2.97 2.49
CA VAL A 47 -0.17 3.33 1.52
C VAL A 47 0.34 4.76 1.76
N PRO A 48 -0.52 5.80 1.80
CA PRO A 48 -0.05 7.16 2.11
C PRO A 48 0.55 7.28 3.52
N ALA A 49 0.20 6.42 4.46
CA ALA A 49 0.85 6.33 5.77
C ALA A 49 2.27 5.73 5.74
N GLY A 50 2.78 5.33 4.56
CA GLY A 50 4.13 4.77 4.41
C GLY A 50 4.23 3.28 4.72
N MET A 51 3.11 2.54 4.78
CA MET A 51 3.09 1.11 5.10
C MET A 51 3.34 0.19 3.90
N LYS A 52 3.57 0.74 2.70
CA LYS A 52 3.67 0.00 1.44
C LYS A 52 4.65 -1.18 1.51
N GLU A 53 5.89 -0.94 1.94
CA GLU A 53 6.92 -2.00 1.98
C GLU A 53 6.55 -3.12 2.98
N ILE A 54 5.95 -2.75 4.11
CA ILE A 54 5.47 -3.73 5.11
C ILE A 54 4.33 -4.57 4.52
N ILE A 55 3.41 -3.95 3.78
CA ILE A 55 2.32 -4.65 3.11
C ILE A 55 2.88 -5.62 2.07
N LEU A 56 3.85 -5.18 1.27
CA LEU A 56 4.49 -6.02 0.24
C LEU A 56 5.17 -7.25 0.86
N ASP A 57 5.89 -7.07 1.96
CA ASP A 57 6.53 -8.17 2.69
C ASP A 57 5.49 -9.18 3.22
N LEU A 58 4.34 -8.70 3.71
CA LEU A 58 3.26 -9.57 4.21
C LEU A 58 2.51 -10.30 3.10
N LEU A 59 2.50 -9.77 1.88
CA LEU A 59 1.80 -10.40 0.75
C LEU A 59 2.37 -11.77 0.41
N ASP A 60 3.65 -12.02 0.67
CA ASP A 60 4.28 -13.30 0.37
C ASP A 60 3.68 -14.47 1.17
N ASP A 61 3.20 -14.21 2.36
CA ASP A 61 2.58 -15.19 3.25
C ASP A 61 1.03 -15.09 3.29
N THR A 62 0.44 -14.26 2.40
CA THR A 62 -1.00 -13.99 2.38
C THR A 62 -1.69 -14.80 1.29
N GLY A 63 -2.73 -15.56 1.66
CA GLY A 63 -3.56 -16.30 0.72
C GLY A 63 -4.58 -15.43 -0.01
N VAL A 64 -5.18 -14.46 0.70
CA VAL A 64 -6.15 -13.50 0.16
C VAL A 64 -5.83 -12.10 0.69
N PHE A 65 -5.68 -11.15 -0.22
CA PHE A 65 -5.46 -9.74 0.09
C PHE A 65 -6.72 -8.93 -0.20
N VAL A 66 -7.22 -8.20 0.79
CA VAL A 66 -8.39 -7.32 0.68
C VAL A 66 -7.97 -5.90 0.97
N THR A 67 -8.19 -5.00 0.02
CA THR A 67 -7.84 -3.58 0.14
C THR A 67 -8.91 -2.70 -0.50
N THR A 68 -8.75 -1.39 -0.40
CA THR A 68 -9.67 -0.40 -0.97
C THR A 68 -9.09 0.22 -2.24
N GLY A 69 -9.97 0.77 -3.10
CA GLY A 69 -9.56 1.57 -4.25
C GLY A 69 -8.65 2.74 -3.88
N ALA A 70 -8.80 3.32 -2.68
CA ALA A 70 -7.94 4.39 -2.20
C ALA A 70 -6.48 3.96 -2.08
N ASN A 71 -6.18 2.78 -1.51
CA ASN A 71 -4.81 2.27 -1.47
C ASN A 71 -4.23 2.05 -2.86
N LEU A 72 -5.04 1.52 -3.80
CA LEU A 72 -4.61 1.31 -5.18
C LEU A 72 -4.31 2.64 -5.88
N THR A 73 -5.14 3.66 -5.66
CA THR A 73 -4.93 5.02 -6.18
C THR A 73 -3.61 5.59 -5.68
N HIS A 74 -3.37 5.54 -4.37
CA HIS A 74 -2.15 6.07 -3.77
C HIS A 74 -0.90 5.31 -4.21
N ASP A 75 -0.98 4.01 -4.36
CA ASP A 75 0.11 3.19 -4.85
C ASP A 75 0.43 3.50 -6.33
N LEU A 76 -0.59 3.64 -7.17
CA LEU A 76 -0.41 4.00 -8.57
C LEU A 76 0.17 5.43 -8.73
N ILE A 77 -0.27 6.39 -7.92
CA ILE A 77 0.29 7.74 -7.88
C ILE A 77 1.80 7.69 -7.59
N GLU A 78 2.22 6.91 -6.61
CA GLU A 78 3.65 6.73 -6.31
C GLU A 78 4.38 6.03 -7.46
N ALA A 79 3.75 5.02 -8.07
CA ALA A 79 4.29 4.34 -9.24
C ALA A 79 4.48 5.30 -10.43
N LEU A 80 3.66 6.31 -10.58
CA LEU A 80 3.77 7.37 -11.61
C LEU A 80 4.77 8.49 -11.25
N GLY A 81 5.55 8.31 -10.17
CA GLY A 81 6.62 9.22 -9.77
C GLY A 81 6.19 10.40 -8.90
N GLU A 82 4.96 10.38 -8.39
CA GLU A 82 4.50 11.34 -7.41
C GLU A 82 4.82 10.87 -5.98
N SER A 83 4.63 11.73 -4.99
CA SER A 83 5.02 11.46 -3.62
C SER A 83 3.99 11.96 -2.62
N HIS A 84 3.92 11.27 -1.50
CA HIS A 84 3.28 11.74 -0.29
C HIS A 84 4.31 12.42 0.61
N TYR A 85 3.90 13.47 1.30
CA TYR A 85 4.76 14.28 2.15
C TYR A 85 4.22 14.29 3.57
N GLN A 86 5.09 14.06 4.53
CA GLN A 86 4.72 14.21 5.94
C GLN A 86 4.42 15.67 6.26
N CYS A 87 3.37 15.93 7.01
CA CYS A 87 2.90 17.26 7.36
C CYS A 87 2.38 17.35 8.79
N ASP A 88 1.91 18.55 9.17
CA ASP A 88 1.23 18.81 10.43
C ASP A 88 -0.29 18.54 10.28
N GLU A 89 -0.85 17.77 11.21
CA GLU A 89 -2.28 17.46 11.26
C GLU A 89 -3.17 18.69 11.56
N SER A 90 -2.59 19.76 12.12
CA SER A 90 -3.25 21.02 12.44
C SER A 90 -3.26 22.04 11.29
N ALA A 91 -2.75 21.64 10.10
CA ALA A 91 -2.70 22.51 8.94
C ALA A 91 -4.11 23.00 8.53
N ASP A 92 -4.17 24.25 8.05
CA ASP A 92 -5.41 24.88 7.59
C ASP A 92 -5.85 24.33 6.22
N ASP A 93 -6.86 23.46 6.20
CA ASP A 93 -7.36 22.81 4.99
C ASP A 93 -7.85 23.82 3.92
N LYS A 94 -8.31 25.00 4.31
CA LYS A 94 -8.73 26.03 3.37
C LYS A 94 -7.54 26.58 2.59
N LYS A 95 -6.44 26.88 3.28
CA LYS A 95 -5.19 27.33 2.65
C LYS A 95 -4.59 26.25 1.78
N LEU A 96 -4.56 25.01 2.25
CA LEU A 96 -4.08 23.87 1.47
C LEU A 96 -4.87 23.70 0.18
N ASN A 97 -6.20 23.83 0.24
CA ASN A 97 -7.04 23.78 -0.96
C ASN A 97 -6.75 24.91 -1.95
N GLU A 98 -6.52 26.15 -1.46
CA GLU A 98 -6.14 27.29 -2.29
C GLU A 98 -4.76 27.06 -2.99
N GLU A 99 -3.87 26.31 -2.33
CA GLU A 99 -2.55 25.92 -2.84
C GLU A 99 -2.57 24.64 -3.70
N GLY A 100 -3.72 24.02 -3.89
CA GLY A 100 -3.86 22.78 -4.66
C GLY A 100 -3.27 21.56 -3.95
N ILE A 101 -3.36 21.50 -2.62
CA ILE A 101 -2.85 20.43 -1.78
C ILE A 101 -3.99 19.72 -1.08
N ASN A 102 -4.01 18.39 -1.14
CA ASN A 102 -4.85 17.52 -0.34
C ASN A 102 -4.12 17.06 0.91
N ARG A 103 -4.86 16.94 2.01
CA ARG A 103 -4.36 16.40 3.28
C ARG A 103 -5.10 15.11 3.66
N ILE A 104 -4.32 14.11 4.04
CA ILE A 104 -4.79 12.84 4.59
C ILE A 104 -4.18 12.73 5.99
N TYR A 105 -4.87 13.20 7.01
CA TYR A 105 -4.40 13.33 8.39
C TYR A 105 -3.09 14.15 8.47
N ASN A 106 -1.93 13.53 8.63
CA ASN A 106 -0.62 14.18 8.67
C ASN A 106 0.23 13.90 7.42
N VAL A 107 -0.43 13.70 6.27
CA VAL A 107 0.21 13.47 4.98
C VAL A 107 -0.37 14.41 3.94
N PHE A 108 0.49 15.04 3.16
CA PHE A 108 0.13 15.92 2.03
C PHE A 108 0.34 15.25 0.69
N MET A 109 -0.48 15.67 -0.28
CA MET A 109 -0.40 15.25 -1.66
C MET A 109 -0.89 16.40 -2.56
N LYS A 110 -0.24 16.65 -3.68
CA LYS A 110 -0.70 17.67 -4.65
C LYS A 110 -1.97 17.21 -5.37
N ASN A 111 -2.88 18.13 -5.69
CA ASN A 111 -4.08 17.83 -6.47
C ASN A 111 -3.74 17.37 -7.90
N SER A 112 -2.64 17.89 -8.48
CA SER A 112 -2.19 17.53 -9.85
C SER A 112 -1.84 16.05 -10.02
N VAL A 113 -1.72 15.28 -8.94
CA VAL A 113 -1.49 13.83 -9.03
C VAL A 113 -2.67 13.10 -9.67
N TYR A 114 -3.89 13.64 -9.51
CA TYR A 114 -5.09 13.04 -10.11
C TYR A 114 -5.11 13.25 -11.64
N GLU A 115 -4.61 14.37 -12.14
CA GLU A 115 -4.47 14.62 -13.59
C GLU A 115 -3.54 13.56 -14.20
N LYS A 116 -2.40 13.28 -13.57
CA LYS A 116 -1.49 12.21 -14.03
C LYS A 116 -2.12 10.82 -14.01
N LEU A 117 -2.96 10.57 -13.01
CA LEU A 117 -3.69 9.31 -12.92
C LEU A 117 -4.70 9.17 -14.06
N GLU A 118 -5.43 10.24 -14.38
CA GLU A 118 -6.35 10.31 -15.51
C GLU A 118 -5.60 10.09 -16.83
N ASP A 119 -4.50 10.82 -17.06
CA ASP A 119 -3.63 10.65 -18.23
C ASP A 119 -3.13 9.21 -18.40
N PHE A 120 -2.76 8.56 -17.30
CA PHE A 120 -2.34 7.15 -17.32
C PHE A 120 -3.47 6.24 -17.79
N PHE A 121 -4.68 6.42 -17.28
CA PHE A 121 -5.83 5.61 -17.68
C PHE A 121 -6.30 5.91 -19.10
N GLU A 122 -6.30 7.17 -19.52
CA GLU A 122 -6.62 7.55 -20.91
C GLU A 122 -5.64 6.92 -21.90
N LYS A 123 -4.35 7.06 -21.64
CA LYS A 123 -3.27 6.49 -22.47
C LYS A 123 -3.40 4.98 -22.62
N ASN A 124 -3.81 4.29 -21.56
CA ASN A 124 -3.87 2.84 -21.51
C ASN A 124 -5.29 2.26 -21.63
N PHE A 125 -6.27 3.09 -21.96
CA PHE A 125 -7.68 2.71 -21.98
C PHE A 125 -7.96 1.47 -22.84
N ASP A 126 -7.41 1.39 -24.05
CA ASP A 126 -7.63 0.28 -24.96
C ASP A 126 -7.09 -1.05 -24.42
N ALA A 127 -6.02 -1.02 -23.64
CA ALA A 127 -5.45 -2.20 -23.00
C ALA A 127 -6.28 -2.65 -21.77
N LEU A 128 -6.95 -1.73 -21.09
CA LEU A 128 -7.62 -1.96 -19.82
C LEU A 128 -9.13 -2.22 -19.95
N LYS A 129 -9.81 -1.63 -20.94
CA LYS A 129 -11.27 -1.65 -21.08
C LYS A 129 -11.93 -3.02 -21.20
N ASN A 130 -11.18 -4.05 -21.60
CA ASN A 130 -11.71 -5.40 -21.84
C ASN A 130 -11.31 -6.42 -20.76
N CYS A 131 -10.78 -5.99 -19.63
CA CYS A 131 -10.47 -6.88 -18.53
C CYS A 131 -11.75 -7.53 -17.96
N GLY A 132 -11.79 -8.85 -17.88
CA GLY A 132 -12.95 -9.61 -17.42
C GLY A 132 -13.09 -9.69 -15.90
N SER A 133 -12.08 -9.22 -15.16
CA SER A 133 -12.07 -9.21 -13.69
C SER A 133 -11.18 -8.10 -13.15
N ILE A 134 -11.40 -7.73 -11.89
CA ILE A 134 -10.53 -6.76 -11.18
C ILE A 134 -9.10 -7.30 -11.06
N LYS A 135 -8.95 -8.59 -10.82
CA LYS A 135 -7.63 -9.24 -10.79
C LYS A 135 -6.87 -9.04 -12.09
N GLU A 136 -7.52 -9.32 -13.23
CA GLU A 136 -6.93 -9.12 -14.55
C GLU A 136 -6.59 -7.65 -14.82
N PHE A 137 -7.48 -6.73 -14.42
CA PHE A 137 -7.27 -5.29 -14.53
C PHE A 137 -6.02 -4.83 -13.75
N LEU A 138 -5.87 -5.27 -12.50
CA LEU A 138 -4.71 -4.93 -11.67
C LEU A 138 -3.40 -5.53 -12.22
N TRP A 139 -3.45 -6.76 -12.70
CA TRP A 139 -2.29 -7.39 -13.34
C TRP A 139 -1.85 -6.63 -14.57
N LYS A 140 -2.82 -6.20 -15.39
CA LYS A 140 -2.54 -5.43 -16.59
C LYS A 140 -1.91 -4.08 -16.28
N ILE A 141 -2.36 -3.40 -15.22
CA ILE A 141 -1.71 -2.18 -14.73
C ILE A 141 -0.26 -2.47 -14.32
N GLY A 142 -0.02 -3.53 -13.56
CA GLY A 142 1.33 -3.94 -13.16
C GLY A 142 2.24 -4.22 -14.34
N ASP A 143 1.75 -4.90 -15.38
CA ASP A 143 2.49 -5.17 -16.63
C ASP A 143 2.84 -3.87 -17.35
N ILE A 144 1.89 -2.93 -17.46
CA ILE A 144 2.11 -1.62 -18.12
C ILE A 144 3.20 -0.85 -17.38
N LEU A 145 3.10 -0.74 -16.05
CA LEU A 145 4.08 -0.04 -15.23
C LEU A 145 5.49 -0.67 -15.34
N SER A 146 5.55 -2.00 -15.33
CA SER A 146 6.82 -2.73 -15.48
C SER A 146 7.49 -2.50 -16.83
N ASN A 147 6.71 -2.42 -17.91
CA ASN A 147 7.20 -2.20 -19.27
C ASN A 147 7.65 -0.74 -19.51
N GLU A 148 7.09 0.22 -18.82
CA GLU A 148 7.45 1.64 -18.96
C GLU A 148 8.75 1.99 -18.22
N ASN A 149 9.42 1.05 -17.54
CA ASN A 149 10.62 1.30 -16.74
C ASN A 149 10.45 2.52 -15.81
N LEU A 150 9.27 2.65 -15.22
CA LEU A 150 8.96 3.71 -14.26
C LEU A 150 9.75 3.43 -12.97
N SER A 151 11.07 3.58 -13.08
CA SER A 151 12.00 3.47 -11.97
C SER A 151 12.09 4.81 -11.26
N PHE A 152 11.71 4.82 -10.02
CA PHE A 152 11.82 5.96 -9.13
C PHE A 152 13.25 6.46 -8.99
N LYS A 153 13.47 7.73 -9.29
CA LYS A 153 14.79 8.37 -9.15
C LYS A 153 15.15 8.79 -7.72
N ILE A 154 14.28 8.62 -6.73
CA ILE A 154 14.47 9.25 -5.40
C ILE A 154 14.41 8.29 -4.21
N ASN A 155 14.13 6.99 -4.39
CA ASN A 155 14.17 6.06 -3.26
C ASN A 155 15.15 4.92 -3.54
N PRO A 156 16.18 4.71 -2.71
CA PRO A 156 17.15 3.61 -2.88
C PRO A 156 16.58 2.22 -2.52
N ALA A 157 15.33 2.13 -2.12
CA ALA A 157 14.65 0.86 -2.01
C ALA A 157 14.38 0.32 -3.43
N PRO A 158 14.65 -0.96 -3.74
CA PRO A 158 14.28 -1.52 -5.02
C PRO A 158 12.76 -1.40 -5.17
N THR A 159 12.35 -0.54 -6.09
CA THR A 159 10.96 -0.40 -6.46
C THR A 159 10.53 -1.71 -7.13
N ARG A 160 10.05 -2.63 -6.34
CA ARG A 160 9.11 -3.60 -6.87
C ARG A 160 7.88 -2.77 -7.24
N ALA A 161 7.62 -2.65 -8.54
CA ALA A 161 6.23 -2.48 -8.95
C ALA A 161 5.45 -3.54 -8.14
N PRO A 162 4.35 -3.15 -7.48
CA PRO A 162 3.62 -4.11 -6.67
C PRO A 162 3.45 -5.36 -7.50
N ASN A 163 3.91 -6.50 -7.00
CA ASN A 163 3.78 -7.75 -7.74
C ASN A 163 2.33 -8.23 -7.59
N TRP A 164 1.42 -7.38 -8.12
CA TRP A 164 -0.01 -7.62 -8.16
C TRP A 164 -0.34 -8.92 -8.91
N ASN A 165 0.66 -9.45 -9.67
CA ASN A 165 0.51 -10.60 -10.54
C ASN A 165 0.37 -11.93 -9.80
N ASP A 166 0.86 -12.04 -8.57
CA ASP A 166 1.00 -13.37 -7.94
C ASP A 166 -0.09 -13.71 -6.92
N LYS A 167 -1.01 -12.79 -6.62
CA LYS A 167 -1.93 -12.99 -5.47
C LYS A 167 -3.39 -12.68 -5.80
N ASN A 168 -4.29 -13.35 -5.08
CA ASN A 168 -5.73 -13.12 -5.16
C ASN A 168 -6.08 -11.79 -4.47
N ILE A 169 -6.19 -10.72 -5.25
CA ILE A 169 -6.53 -9.38 -4.76
C ILE A 169 -8.01 -9.14 -4.98
N LEU A 170 -8.72 -8.85 -3.91
CA LEU A 170 -10.12 -8.44 -3.94
C LEU A 170 -10.21 -6.99 -3.42
N PRO A 171 -10.50 -5.99 -4.27
CA PRO A 171 -10.87 -4.65 -3.82
C PRO A 171 -12.30 -4.66 -3.27
N ASN A 172 -12.55 -3.82 -2.29
CA ASN A 172 -13.90 -3.53 -1.79
C ASN A 172 -14.68 -2.68 -2.78
#